data_b377e94abdcf589eeabf45d256ec1c68
#
_entry.id   b377e94abdcf589eeabf45d256ec1c68
#
_cell.length_a   1.000
_cell.length_b   1.000
_cell.length_c   1.000
_cell.angle_alpha   90.00
_cell.angle_beta   90.00
_cell.angle_gamma   90.00
#
_symmetry.space_group_name_H-M   'P 1'
#
loop_
_entity.id
_entity.type
_entity.pdbx_description
1 polymer ?
#
loop_
_entity_poly.entity_id
_entity_poly.type
_entity_poly.pdbx_seq_one_letter_code
_entity_poly.pdbx_strand_id
1 'polypeptide(L)'
;MSLPEHLGGHKNITHLDEGALDHMIRILNVKSMLDIGCGPGGMVGLASSKGLEAYGIDGDFTVERNKDIENSIIIHDYEKGPSKFDKEVDLVWSVEFLEHVWEKYQDNYMKDFQRGKFVIVTYAPVGKAGHHHVNCNTQEYWIDVFKKYGFSYDANMTRMIREASTMGRMKSNKTTGKKFWWKDFVKQNGLCFVKL
;
A
#
# COMPACT_ATOMS: atom_id res chain seq x y z
N MET A 1 -18.41 -5.93 -18.86
CA MET A 1 -17.26 -5.09 -19.28
C MET A 1 -16.00 -5.81 -18.86
N SER A 2 -14.97 -5.85 -19.70
CA SER A 2 -13.66 -6.40 -19.32
C SER A 2 -12.93 -5.42 -18.40
N LEU A 3 -12.12 -5.94 -17.48
CA LEU A 3 -11.24 -5.12 -16.64
C LEU A 3 -10.19 -4.43 -17.54
N PRO A 4 -9.97 -3.11 -17.41
CA PRO A 4 -8.87 -2.43 -18.07
C PRO A 4 -7.50 -3.01 -17.67
N GLU A 5 -6.51 -2.98 -18.58
CA GLU A 5 -5.19 -3.58 -18.36
C GLU A 5 -4.43 -2.95 -17.18
N HIS A 6 -4.63 -1.66 -16.92
CA HIS A 6 -3.99 -0.95 -15.81
C HIS A 6 -4.57 -1.30 -14.43
N LEU A 7 -5.70 -2.02 -14.39
CA LEU A 7 -6.31 -2.47 -13.13
C LEU A 7 -6.03 -3.96 -12.89
N GLY A 8 -6.10 -4.39 -11.64
CA GLY A 8 -5.87 -5.78 -11.27
C GLY A 8 -4.38 -6.11 -11.06
N GLY A 9 -3.95 -7.29 -11.54
CA GLY A 9 -2.55 -7.77 -11.33
C GLY A 9 -2.32 -8.47 -10.01
N HIS A 10 -3.11 -8.21 -8.99
CA HIS A 10 -3.02 -8.83 -7.65
C HIS A 10 -3.43 -10.31 -7.61
N LYS A 11 -4.10 -10.84 -8.66
CA LYS A 11 -4.54 -12.26 -8.75
C LYS A 11 -5.36 -12.72 -7.54
N ASN A 12 -6.23 -11.85 -7.02
CA ASN A 12 -7.03 -12.07 -5.80
C ASN A 12 -6.18 -12.41 -4.56
N ILE A 13 -4.97 -11.85 -4.45
CA ILE A 13 -4.07 -12.04 -3.31
C ILE A 13 -3.80 -10.71 -2.66
N THR A 14 -3.97 -10.62 -1.34
CA THR A 14 -3.41 -9.55 -0.52
C THR A 14 -2.14 -10.02 0.18
N HIS A 15 -1.11 -9.18 0.18
CA HIS A 15 0.11 -9.42 0.96
C HIS A 15 -0.08 -8.83 2.35
N LEU A 16 -0.49 -9.65 3.31
CA LEU A 16 -0.71 -9.23 4.69
C LEU A 16 0.62 -8.91 5.39
N ASP A 17 0.63 -7.84 6.17
CA ASP A 17 1.74 -7.47 7.04
C ASP A 17 1.25 -7.14 8.45
N GLU A 18 1.00 -8.19 9.22
CA GLU A 18 0.55 -8.08 10.59
C GLU A 18 1.59 -7.41 11.47
N GLY A 19 2.87 -7.76 11.31
CA GLY A 19 3.94 -7.22 12.14
C GLY A 19 4.14 -5.71 11.98
N ALA A 20 4.13 -5.21 10.74
CA ALA A 20 4.22 -3.77 10.49
C ALA A 20 2.98 -3.02 11.03
N LEU A 21 1.77 -3.58 10.83
CA LEU A 21 0.54 -2.97 11.33
C LEU A 21 0.52 -2.93 12.87
N ASP A 22 0.86 -4.04 13.55
CA ASP A 22 0.94 -4.09 15.01
C ASP A 22 1.96 -3.10 15.56
N HIS A 23 3.08 -2.92 14.84
CA HIS A 23 4.08 -1.93 15.22
C HIS A 23 3.48 -0.50 15.20
N MET A 24 2.76 -0.14 14.13
CA MET A 24 2.12 1.18 14.01
C MET A 24 1.05 1.40 15.08
N ILE A 25 0.22 0.39 15.34
CA ILE A 25 -0.79 0.45 16.40
C ILE A 25 -0.13 0.71 17.76
N ARG A 26 0.93 -0.05 18.07
CA ARG A 26 1.60 -0.01 19.37
C ARG A 26 2.38 1.28 19.60
N ILE A 27 3.10 1.78 18.58
CA ILE A 27 4.03 2.92 18.75
C ILE A 27 3.34 4.26 18.52
N LEU A 28 2.40 4.33 17.57
CA LEU A 28 1.73 5.57 17.16
C LEU A 28 0.26 5.61 17.57
N ASN A 29 -0.24 4.58 18.27
CA ASN A 29 -1.64 4.48 18.71
C ASN A 29 -2.64 4.68 17.55
N VAL A 30 -2.33 4.14 16.38
CA VAL A 30 -3.18 4.19 15.19
C VAL A 30 -4.54 3.56 15.48
N LYS A 31 -5.62 4.24 15.13
CA LYS A 31 -7.03 3.83 15.33
C LYS A 31 -7.80 3.70 14.03
N SER A 32 -7.30 4.32 12.96
CA SER A 32 -7.95 4.28 11.65
C SER A 32 -6.94 4.09 10.53
N MET A 33 -7.35 3.38 9.46
CA MET A 33 -6.50 3.05 8.33
C MET A 33 -7.25 3.15 7.01
N LEU A 34 -6.58 3.69 5.99
CA LEU A 34 -6.99 3.61 4.58
C LEU A 34 -5.94 2.79 3.82
N ASP A 35 -6.38 1.74 3.11
CA ASP A 35 -5.53 0.94 2.21
C ASP A 35 -5.78 1.35 0.76
N ILE A 36 -4.80 2.01 0.13
CA ILE A 36 -4.86 2.45 -1.27
C ILE A 36 -4.24 1.38 -2.18
N GLY A 37 -5.02 0.90 -3.16
CA GLY A 37 -4.68 -0.28 -3.94
C GLY A 37 -4.93 -1.57 -3.15
N CYS A 38 -6.04 -1.62 -2.42
CA CYS A 38 -6.31 -2.67 -1.44
C CYS A 38 -6.61 -4.05 -2.05
N GLY A 39 -6.82 -4.15 -3.38
CA GLY A 39 -7.18 -5.39 -4.05
C GLY A 39 -8.39 -6.08 -3.41
N PRO A 40 -8.25 -7.36 -2.97
CA PRO A 40 -9.32 -8.08 -2.27
C PRO A 40 -9.66 -7.52 -0.87
N GLY A 41 -8.90 -6.56 -0.34
CA GLY A 41 -9.15 -5.94 0.95
C GLY A 41 -8.60 -6.70 2.16
N GLY A 42 -7.63 -7.57 1.97
CA GLY A 42 -7.09 -8.37 3.07
C GLY A 42 -6.48 -7.53 4.20
N MET A 43 -5.76 -6.43 3.89
CA MET A 43 -5.25 -5.52 4.93
C MET A 43 -6.36 -4.74 5.62
N VAL A 44 -7.43 -4.37 4.88
CA VAL A 44 -8.64 -3.75 5.47
C VAL A 44 -9.26 -4.70 6.50
N GLY A 45 -9.45 -5.98 6.13
CA GLY A 45 -9.97 -7.00 7.03
C GLY A 45 -9.07 -7.24 8.25
N LEU A 46 -7.76 -7.29 8.05
CA LEU A 46 -6.79 -7.44 9.15
C LEU A 46 -6.86 -6.25 10.12
N ALA A 47 -6.86 -5.02 9.61
CA ALA A 47 -6.97 -3.81 10.43
C ALA A 47 -8.29 -3.77 11.21
N SER A 48 -9.41 -4.09 10.55
CA SER A 48 -10.73 -4.19 11.20
C SER A 48 -10.73 -5.25 12.32
N SER A 49 -10.14 -6.42 12.11
CA SER A 49 -10.06 -7.48 13.13
C SER A 49 -9.23 -7.07 14.36
N LYS A 50 -8.35 -6.08 14.21
CA LYS A 50 -7.57 -5.47 15.31
C LYS A 50 -8.25 -4.26 15.94
N GLY A 51 -9.49 -3.97 15.55
CA GLY A 51 -10.32 -2.90 16.12
C GLY A 51 -10.07 -1.52 15.52
N LEU A 52 -9.40 -1.42 14.37
CA LEU A 52 -9.27 -0.15 13.65
C LEU A 52 -10.53 0.14 12.82
N GLU A 53 -10.84 1.43 12.67
CA GLU A 53 -11.73 1.89 11.62
C GLU A 53 -10.98 1.81 10.28
N ALA A 54 -11.31 0.81 9.44
CA ALA A 54 -10.52 0.46 8.27
C ALA A 54 -11.29 0.66 6.97
N TYR A 55 -10.63 1.26 6.00
CA TYR A 55 -11.16 1.56 4.66
C TYR A 55 -10.22 1.09 3.58
N GLY A 56 -10.75 0.91 2.35
CA GLY A 56 -9.96 0.58 1.18
C GLY A 56 -10.41 1.34 -0.06
N ILE A 57 -9.47 1.53 -0.99
CA ILE A 57 -9.74 2.03 -2.34
C ILE A 57 -9.02 1.12 -3.32
N ASP A 58 -9.74 0.65 -4.34
CA ASP A 58 -9.18 -0.18 -5.42
C ASP A 58 -9.95 0.00 -6.72
N GLY A 59 -9.25 -0.09 -7.85
CA GLY A 59 -9.86 0.07 -9.17
C GLY A 59 -10.51 -1.20 -9.72
N ASP A 60 -10.14 -2.38 -9.21
CA ASP A 60 -10.65 -3.65 -9.73
C ASP A 60 -12.05 -3.96 -9.19
N PHE A 61 -13.04 -3.74 -10.06
CA PHE A 61 -14.44 -4.01 -9.76
C PHE A 61 -14.84 -5.49 -9.94
N THR A 62 -13.91 -6.34 -10.38
CA THR A 62 -14.19 -7.77 -10.63
C THR A 62 -13.87 -8.66 -9.42
N VAL A 63 -13.23 -8.09 -8.39
CA VAL A 63 -12.83 -8.82 -7.19
C VAL A 63 -14.04 -9.08 -6.30
N GLU A 64 -14.23 -10.34 -5.93
CA GLU A 64 -15.15 -10.70 -4.84
C GLU A 64 -14.50 -10.36 -3.50
N ARG A 65 -15.15 -9.50 -2.74
CA ARG A 65 -14.70 -9.06 -1.42
C ARG A 65 -15.53 -9.69 -0.33
N ASN A 66 -14.92 -9.89 0.83
CA ASN A 66 -15.65 -10.35 2.00
C ASN A 66 -16.75 -9.34 2.37
N LYS A 67 -17.97 -9.82 2.62
CA LYS A 67 -19.15 -9.02 2.99
C LYS A 67 -18.91 -8.15 4.22
N ASP A 68 -18.05 -8.57 5.13
CA ASP A 68 -17.74 -7.84 6.36
C ASP A 68 -16.98 -6.53 6.10
N ILE A 69 -16.32 -6.41 4.93
CA ILE A 69 -15.49 -5.25 4.56
C ILE A 69 -15.92 -4.58 3.26
N GLU A 70 -16.82 -5.18 2.47
CA GLU A 70 -17.17 -4.66 1.14
C GLU A 70 -17.71 -3.23 1.20
N ASN A 71 -18.49 -2.89 2.23
CA ASN A 71 -19.02 -1.55 2.43
C ASN A 71 -17.97 -0.51 2.88
N SER A 72 -16.79 -0.97 3.28
CA SER A 72 -15.66 -0.12 3.65
C SER A 72 -14.70 0.11 2.48
N ILE A 73 -14.98 -0.45 1.29
CA ILE A 73 -14.13 -0.35 0.11
C ILE A 73 -14.83 0.46 -0.98
N ILE A 74 -14.11 1.47 -1.48
CA ILE A 74 -14.52 2.30 -2.61
C ILE A 74 -13.89 1.71 -3.88
N ILE A 75 -14.71 1.40 -4.87
CA ILE A 75 -14.23 1.03 -6.20
C ILE A 75 -13.94 2.30 -6.98
N HIS A 76 -12.67 2.57 -7.22
CA HIS A 76 -12.23 3.79 -7.88
C HIS A 76 -10.96 3.62 -8.71
N ASP A 77 -11.00 4.15 -9.92
CA ASP A 77 -9.89 4.19 -10.87
C ASP A 77 -9.29 5.59 -10.88
N TYR A 78 -8.06 5.74 -10.39
CA TYR A 78 -7.37 7.02 -10.30
C TYR A 78 -7.01 7.66 -11.65
N GLU A 79 -7.10 6.93 -12.75
CA GLU A 79 -7.01 7.53 -14.07
C GLU A 79 -8.22 8.44 -14.40
N LYS A 80 -9.34 8.27 -13.68
CA LYS A 80 -10.59 9.04 -13.86
C LYS A 80 -10.71 10.26 -12.93
N GLY A 81 -9.68 10.56 -12.16
CA GLY A 81 -9.67 11.67 -11.20
C GLY A 81 -9.45 11.21 -9.76
N PRO A 82 -9.59 12.12 -8.78
CA PRO A 82 -9.50 11.78 -7.36
C PRO A 82 -10.70 10.94 -6.90
N SER A 83 -10.52 10.15 -5.84
CA SER A 83 -11.60 9.39 -5.25
C SER A 83 -12.62 10.30 -4.52
N LYS A 84 -13.69 9.69 -4.02
CA LYS A 84 -14.69 10.36 -3.17
C LYS A 84 -14.45 10.08 -1.67
N PHE A 85 -13.30 9.54 -1.32
CA PHE A 85 -12.96 9.34 0.09
C PHE A 85 -12.75 10.69 0.78
N ASP A 86 -13.45 10.93 1.87
CA ASP A 86 -13.52 12.25 2.54
C ASP A 86 -13.15 12.21 4.03
N LYS A 87 -12.74 11.06 4.56
CA LYS A 87 -12.38 10.90 5.96
C LYS A 87 -10.89 11.14 6.20
N GLU A 88 -10.55 11.69 7.36
CA GLU A 88 -9.17 11.70 7.85
C GLU A 88 -8.90 10.38 8.60
N VAL A 89 -7.69 9.84 8.42
CA VAL A 89 -7.25 8.60 9.05
C VAL A 89 -5.88 8.76 9.72
N ASP A 90 -5.57 7.89 10.67
CA ASP A 90 -4.24 7.91 11.28
C ASP A 90 -3.18 7.34 10.34
N LEU A 91 -3.47 6.25 9.61
CA LEU A 91 -2.55 5.57 8.74
C LEU A 91 -3.11 5.41 7.32
N VAL A 92 -2.34 5.82 6.32
CA VAL A 92 -2.53 5.35 4.94
C VAL A 92 -1.51 4.25 4.67
N TRP A 93 -2.01 3.10 4.27
CA TRP A 93 -1.26 1.94 3.84
C TRP A 93 -1.36 1.79 2.33
N SER A 94 -0.25 1.50 1.64
CA SER A 94 -0.29 1.25 0.20
C SER A 94 0.91 0.41 -0.23
N VAL A 95 0.67 -0.82 -0.61
CA VAL A 95 1.70 -1.80 -0.96
C VAL A 95 1.47 -2.31 -2.37
N GLU A 96 2.52 -2.23 -3.23
CA GLU A 96 2.44 -2.62 -4.64
C GLU A 96 1.34 -1.85 -5.39
N PHE A 97 1.36 -0.53 -5.28
CA PHE A 97 0.39 0.37 -5.91
C PHE A 97 1.06 1.48 -6.73
N LEU A 98 2.06 2.18 -6.17
CA LEU A 98 2.63 3.39 -6.77
C LEU A 98 3.18 3.17 -8.18
N GLU A 99 3.76 2.00 -8.43
CA GLU A 99 4.32 1.59 -9.72
C GLU A 99 3.28 1.29 -10.79
N HIS A 100 2.02 1.06 -10.40
CA HIS A 100 0.95 0.69 -11.31
C HIS A 100 0.17 1.88 -11.88
N VAL A 101 0.37 3.09 -11.34
CA VAL A 101 -0.34 4.30 -11.76
C VAL A 101 0.62 5.28 -12.44
N TRP A 102 0.30 5.70 -13.67
CA TRP A 102 1.10 6.67 -14.41
C TRP A 102 1.32 7.95 -13.61
N GLU A 103 2.53 8.51 -13.68
CA GLU A 103 2.91 9.75 -13.00
C GLU A 103 1.94 10.92 -13.27
N LYS A 104 1.39 11.03 -14.48
CA LYS A 104 0.41 12.07 -14.84
C LYS A 104 -0.88 12.05 -14.01
N TYR A 105 -1.18 10.94 -13.32
CA TYR A 105 -2.34 10.80 -12.43
C TYR A 105 -1.98 10.90 -10.95
N GLN A 106 -0.74 11.26 -10.64
CA GLN A 106 -0.21 11.32 -9.28
C GLN A 106 -1.03 12.27 -8.39
N ASP A 107 -1.45 13.42 -8.90
CA ASP A 107 -2.30 14.37 -8.16
C ASP A 107 -3.63 13.76 -7.70
N ASN A 108 -4.15 12.76 -8.41
CA ASN A 108 -5.43 12.15 -8.08
C ASN A 108 -5.33 11.31 -6.80
N TYR A 109 -4.36 10.39 -6.75
CA TYR A 109 -4.23 9.51 -5.58
C TYR A 109 -3.55 10.19 -4.39
N MET A 110 -2.70 11.19 -4.61
CA MET A 110 -2.06 11.92 -3.52
C MET A 110 -3.05 12.67 -2.63
N LYS A 111 -4.26 13.02 -3.14
CA LYS A 111 -5.34 13.57 -2.31
C LYS A 111 -5.80 12.62 -1.23
N ASP A 112 -5.81 11.31 -1.51
CA ASP A 112 -6.18 10.29 -0.53
C ASP A 112 -5.01 10.00 0.43
N PHE A 113 -3.76 10.03 -0.04
CA PHE A 113 -2.61 9.98 0.86
C PHE A 113 -2.62 11.14 1.87
N GLN A 114 -3.00 12.34 1.44
CA GLN A 114 -3.09 13.52 2.31
C GLN A 114 -4.15 13.41 3.41
N ARG A 115 -5.03 12.40 3.38
CA ARG A 115 -5.96 12.09 4.48
C ARG A 115 -5.29 11.42 5.67
N GLY A 116 -4.07 10.88 5.53
CA GLY A 116 -3.35 10.20 6.58
C GLY A 116 -2.41 11.12 7.37
N LYS A 117 -2.27 10.85 8.67
CA LYS A 117 -1.20 11.42 9.50
C LYS A 117 0.14 10.73 9.21
N PHE A 118 0.09 9.42 9.08
CA PHE A 118 1.21 8.56 8.74
C PHE A 118 0.94 7.84 7.43
N VAL A 119 1.98 7.59 6.66
CA VAL A 119 1.89 6.87 5.40
C VAL A 119 2.95 5.78 5.36
N ILE A 120 2.53 4.56 5.03
CA ILE A 120 3.43 3.47 4.65
C ILE A 120 3.16 3.11 3.20
N VAL A 121 4.21 3.16 2.37
CA VAL A 121 4.14 2.75 0.96
C VAL A 121 5.27 1.80 0.62
N THR A 122 5.08 1.02 -0.44
CA THR A 122 6.17 0.40 -1.18
C THR A 122 6.25 0.96 -2.58
N TYR A 123 7.36 0.76 -3.24
CA TYR A 123 7.60 1.16 -4.63
C TYR A 123 8.39 0.09 -5.37
N ALA A 124 8.24 0.01 -6.68
CA ALA A 124 9.11 -0.80 -7.52
C ALA A 124 10.33 0.04 -7.96
N PRO A 125 11.56 -0.45 -7.76
CA PRO A 125 12.75 0.23 -8.24
C PRO A 125 12.84 0.25 -9.77
N VAL A 126 13.61 1.18 -10.32
CA VAL A 126 13.83 1.35 -11.75
C VAL A 126 14.18 0.01 -12.42
N GLY A 127 13.50 -0.31 -13.51
CA GLY A 127 13.70 -1.55 -14.28
C GLY A 127 13.05 -2.80 -13.68
N LYS A 128 12.30 -2.67 -12.59
CA LYS A 128 11.56 -3.79 -12.02
C LYS A 128 10.40 -4.19 -12.93
N ALA A 129 10.45 -5.38 -13.51
CA ALA A 129 9.36 -5.92 -14.31
C ALA A 129 8.16 -6.34 -13.44
N GLY A 130 6.95 -6.12 -13.95
CA GLY A 130 5.69 -6.50 -13.31
C GLY A 130 4.47 -6.21 -14.20
N HIS A 131 3.27 -6.57 -13.72
CA HIS A 131 2.04 -6.23 -14.41
C HIS A 131 1.86 -4.71 -14.37
N HIS A 132 1.73 -4.07 -15.52
CA HIS A 132 1.53 -2.62 -15.66
C HIS A 132 2.46 -1.77 -14.78
N HIS A 133 3.77 -2.11 -14.73
CA HIS A 133 4.78 -1.33 -14.04
C HIS A 133 5.18 -0.11 -14.90
N VAL A 134 4.47 0.97 -14.73
CA VAL A 134 4.58 2.21 -15.55
C VAL A 134 5.28 3.36 -14.83
N ASN A 135 5.49 3.23 -13.50
CA ASN A 135 6.04 4.28 -12.66
C ASN A 135 7.07 3.72 -11.66
N CYS A 136 8.07 2.99 -12.20
CA CYS A 136 9.17 2.47 -11.40
C CYS A 136 10.23 3.54 -11.20
N ASN A 137 10.50 3.92 -9.95
CA ASN A 137 11.40 5.02 -9.61
C ASN A 137 12.31 4.69 -8.43
N THR A 138 13.25 5.60 -8.12
CA THR A 138 14.15 5.46 -6.97
C THR A 138 13.46 5.84 -5.66
N GLN A 139 14.08 5.51 -4.54
CA GLN A 139 13.62 5.95 -3.22
C GLN A 139 13.60 7.48 -3.11
N GLU A 140 14.63 8.13 -3.60
CA GLU A 140 14.78 9.58 -3.58
C GLU A 140 13.66 10.28 -4.35
N TYR A 141 13.30 9.76 -5.52
CA TYR A 141 12.16 10.26 -6.30
C TYR A 141 10.87 10.25 -5.45
N TRP A 142 10.57 9.12 -4.78
CA TRP A 142 9.36 9.02 -3.97
C TRP A 142 9.42 9.92 -2.72
N ILE A 143 10.59 10.09 -2.10
CA ILE A 143 10.77 11.05 -1.00
C ILE A 143 10.46 12.48 -1.47
N ASP A 144 10.95 12.88 -2.64
CA ASP A 144 10.70 14.20 -3.21
C ASP A 144 9.22 14.37 -3.60
N VAL A 145 8.59 13.34 -4.15
CA VAL A 145 7.16 13.34 -4.45
C VAL A 145 6.35 13.58 -3.17
N PHE A 146 6.49 12.76 -2.15
CA PHE A 146 5.72 12.90 -0.91
C PHE A 146 5.97 14.25 -0.23
N LYS A 147 7.19 14.77 -0.30
CA LYS A 147 7.54 16.11 0.21
C LYS A 147 6.73 17.21 -0.49
N LYS A 148 6.54 17.15 -1.81
CA LYS A 148 5.70 18.12 -2.57
C LYS A 148 4.25 18.15 -2.07
N TYR A 149 3.75 17.02 -1.53
CA TYR A 149 2.38 16.90 -1.02
C TYR A 149 2.27 17.07 0.50
N GLY A 150 3.31 17.62 1.15
CA GLY A 150 3.25 18.01 2.56
C GLY A 150 3.63 16.90 3.54
N PHE A 151 4.46 15.96 3.12
CA PHE A 151 4.96 14.89 3.99
C PHE A 151 6.47 15.01 4.22
N SER A 152 6.91 14.55 5.38
CA SER A 152 8.33 14.35 5.71
C SER A 152 8.65 12.85 5.75
N TYR A 153 9.75 12.46 5.10
CA TYR A 153 10.28 11.09 5.19
C TYR A 153 10.83 10.81 6.59
N ASP A 154 10.38 9.73 7.21
CA ASP A 154 10.89 9.27 8.50
C ASP A 154 11.78 8.03 8.33
N ALA A 155 13.10 8.25 8.30
CA ALA A 155 14.08 7.18 8.12
C ALA A 155 14.08 6.18 9.30
N ASN A 156 13.86 6.65 10.53
CA ASN A 156 13.83 5.78 11.71
C ASN A 156 12.60 4.88 11.70
N MET A 157 11.43 5.47 11.45
CA MET A 157 10.18 4.70 11.35
C MET A 157 10.25 3.74 10.16
N THR A 158 10.80 4.15 9.02
CA THR A 158 11.03 3.28 7.85
C THR A 158 11.85 2.05 8.25
N ARG A 159 12.97 2.22 8.96
CA ARG A 159 13.78 1.11 9.45
C ARG A 159 12.99 0.20 10.39
N MET A 160 12.29 0.78 11.37
CA MET A 160 11.53 0.02 12.37
C MET A 160 10.39 -0.79 11.72
N ILE A 161 9.69 -0.23 10.74
CA ILE A 161 8.62 -0.92 10.00
C ILE A 161 9.17 -2.06 9.16
N ARG A 162 10.30 -1.85 8.46
CA ARG A 162 10.98 -2.90 7.71
C ARG A 162 11.41 -4.06 8.61
N GLU A 163 11.93 -3.77 9.80
CA GLU A 163 12.32 -4.76 10.80
C GLU A 163 11.11 -5.52 11.38
N ALA A 164 10.02 -4.81 11.65
CA ALA A 164 8.79 -5.38 12.22
C ALA A 164 7.97 -6.18 11.18
N SER A 165 8.16 -5.93 9.89
CA SER A 165 7.36 -6.54 8.83
C SER A 165 7.40 -8.08 8.89
N THR A 166 6.22 -8.68 8.81
CA THR A 166 6.03 -10.13 8.67
C THR A 166 5.55 -10.53 7.28
N MET A 167 5.49 -9.55 6.36
CA MET A 167 5.09 -9.79 4.97
C MET A 167 6.04 -10.78 4.28
N GLY A 168 5.47 -11.58 3.40
CA GLY A 168 6.22 -12.56 2.63
C GLY A 168 6.30 -13.93 3.28
N ARG A 169 7.03 -14.82 2.64
CA ARG A 169 7.29 -16.19 3.12
C ARG A 169 8.70 -16.64 2.79
N MET A 170 9.25 -17.43 3.69
CA MET A 170 10.54 -18.08 3.44
C MET A 170 10.40 -19.11 2.31
N LYS A 171 11.26 -18.99 1.29
CA LYS A 171 11.43 -19.98 0.24
C LYS A 171 12.87 -20.48 0.23
N SER A 172 13.11 -21.68 -0.26
CA SER A 172 14.46 -22.16 -0.57
C SER A 172 14.63 -22.32 -2.07
N ASN A 173 15.79 -21.93 -2.55
CA ASN A 173 16.21 -22.22 -3.91
C ASN A 173 16.41 -23.73 -4.03
N LYS A 174 15.74 -24.38 -4.97
CA LYS A 174 15.76 -25.86 -5.13
C LYS A 174 17.15 -26.38 -5.51
N THR A 175 17.97 -25.58 -6.20
CA THR A 175 19.28 -25.98 -6.69
C THR A 175 20.39 -25.75 -5.65
N THR A 176 20.35 -24.60 -4.96
CA THR A 176 21.43 -24.18 -4.05
C THR A 176 21.09 -24.40 -2.57
N GLY A 177 19.85 -24.74 -2.24
CA GLY A 177 19.34 -24.81 -0.86
C GLY A 177 19.26 -23.47 -0.13
N LYS A 178 19.72 -22.36 -0.75
CA LYS A 178 19.72 -21.04 -0.13
C LYS A 178 18.30 -20.59 0.17
N LYS A 179 18.03 -20.23 1.44
CA LYS A 179 16.76 -19.66 1.88
C LYS A 179 16.71 -18.18 1.56
N PHE A 180 15.53 -17.69 1.12
CA PHE A 180 15.26 -16.27 0.86
C PHE A 180 13.79 -15.96 1.12
N TRP A 181 13.52 -14.70 1.51
CA TRP A 181 12.16 -14.20 1.61
C TRP A 181 11.59 -13.92 0.22
N TRP A 182 10.33 -14.24 0.02
CA TRP A 182 9.62 -13.98 -1.23
C TRP A 182 8.42 -13.09 -0.99
N LYS A 183 8.30 -12.02 -1.77
CA LYS A 183 7.23 -11.03 -1.66
C LYS A 183 7.23 -10.31 -0.29
N ASP A 184 8.39 -9.96 0.19
CA ASP A 184 8.64 -9.17 1.40
C ASP A 184 8.80 -7.67 1.06
N PHE A 185 7.83 -7.14 0.30
CA PHE A 185 7.88 -5.80 -0.27
C PHE A 185 8.18 -4.71 0.75
N VAL A 186 7.53 -4.74 1.93
CA VAL A 186 7.78 -3.77 2.99
C VAL A 186 9.21 -3.84 3.51
N LYS A 187 9.80 -5.03 3.68
CA LYS A 187 11.20 -5.19 4.09
C LYS A 187 12.17 -4.60 3.08
N GLN A 188 11.90 -4.80 1.80
CA GLN A 188 12.78 -4.35 0.72
C GLN A 188 12.62 -2.87 0.42
N ASN A 189 11.40 -2.41 0.19
CA ASN A 189 11.10 -1.12 -0.41
C ASN A 189 10.06 -0.30 0.38
N GLY A 190 9.75 -0.68 1.63
CA GLY A 190 8.82 0.09 2.46
C GLY A 190 9.39 1.46 2.81
N LEU A 191 8.59 2.51 2.72
CA LEU A 191 8.91 3.87 3.16
C LEU A 191 7.84 4.35 4.11
N CYS A 192 8.23 5.12 5.11
CA CYS A 192 7.31 5.77 6.04
C CYS A 192 7.42 7.28 5.95
N PHE A 193 6.27 7.92 5.96
CA PHE A 193 6.16 9.38 5.93
C PHE A 193 5.23 9.87 7.02
N VAL A 194 5.44 11.11 7.46
CA VAL A 194 4.63 11.83 8.44
C VAL A 194 4.13 13.11 7.81
N LYS A 195 2.86 13.40 7.94
CA LYS A 195 2.25 14.65 7.46
C LYS A 195 2.80 15.83 8.25
N LEU A 196 3.19 16.92 7.56
CA LEU A 196 3.73 18.16 8.13
C LEU A 196 2.64 19.06 8.67
#